data_fb91f186e0c9872805f4b491bbffec8b
#
_entry.id   fb91f186e0c9872805f4b491bbffec8b
#
_cell.length_a   1.000
_cell.length_b   1.000
_cell.length_c   1.000
_cell.angle_alpha   90.00
_cell.angle_beta   90.00
_cell.angle_gamma   90.00
#
_symmetry.space_group_name_H-M   'P 1'
#
loop_
_entity.id
_entity.type
_entity.pdbx_description
1 polymer ?
#
loop_
_entity_poly.entity_id
_entity_poly.type
_entity_poly.pdbx_seq_one_letter_code
_entity_poly.pdbx_strand_id
1 'polypeptide(L)'
;TSVEGVGYAISISKAKAIIDDLMTRTTKIAVSESEQGYLGIQLQNIDESMAKMYGMPQGVYVYKIMEDSAAAGSDLHEKDIITKLDGEKISNYADLAKLLTYYKSGDTVTLTVQSLVNGSYQEREVQVTLKNRPAEADNGNSQDQSQSQDQSQSQDQKPAQSQSKIGK
;
A
#
# COMPACT_ATOMS: atom_id res chain seq x y z
N THR A 1 15.35 -26.07 49.77
CA THR A 1 15.14 -25.91 48.33
C THR A 1 15.42 -24.45 47.94
N SER A 2 16.64 -24.18 47.47
CA SER A 2 17.02 -22.87 46.95
C SER A 2 16.38 -22.69 45.57
N VAL A 3 15.59 -21.63 45.40
CA VAL A 3 15.08 -21.20 44.11
C VAL A 3 16.20 -20.43 43.43
N GLU A 4 16.83 -21.02 42.45
CA GLU A 4 17.77 -20.31 41.60
C GLU A 4 16.97 -19.36 40.69
N GLY A 5 17.13 -18.07 40.94
CA GLY A 5 16.55 -17.02 40.09
C GLY A 5 17.32 -16.94 38.78
N VAL A 6 16.65 -17.20 37.66
CA VAL A 6 17.22 -16.97 36.33
C VAL A 6 17.09 -15.47 36.04
N GLY A 7 18.22 -14.77 36.03
CA GLY A 7 18.30 -13.35 35.64
C GLY A 7 18.61 -13.24 34.14
N TYR A 8 17.77 -12.53 33.40
CA TYR A 8 18.05 -12.19 32.01
C TYR A 8 18.65 -10.78 31.93
N ALA A 9 19.80 -10.65 31.31
CA ALA A 9 20.42 -9.36 31.04
C ALA A 9 20.44 -9.08 29.54
N ILE A 10 19.90 -7.95 29.13
CA ILE A 10 20.02 -7.45 27.74
C ILE A 10 21.30 -6.62 27.67
N SER A 11 22.20 -6.95 26.73
CA SER A 11 23.45 -6.19 26.58
C SER A 11 23.13 -4.76 26.16
N ILE A 12 23.78 -3.79 26.82
CA ILE A 12 23.61 -2.35 26.56
C ILE A 12 23.87 -1.99 25.09
N SER A 13 24.78 -2.72 24.43
CA SER A 13 25.08 -2.51 23.01
C SER A 13 23.89 -2.77 22.09
N LYS A 14 23.08 -3.80 22.37
CA LYS A 14 21.85 -4.09 21.64
C LYS A 14 20.74 -3.08 21.98
N ALA A 15 20.63 -2.75 23.27
CA ALA A 15 19.66 -1.74 23.72
C ALA A 15 19.97 -0.36 23.13
N LYS A 16 21.24 0.04 23.07
CA LYS A 16 21.66 1.33 22.50
C LYS A 16 21.27 1.48 21.04
N ALA A 17 21.52 0.47 20.21
CA ALA A 17 21.15 0.51 18.80
C ALA A 17 19.62 0.72 18.60
N ILE A 18 18.82 0.07 19.44
CA ILE A 18 17.35 0.23 19.40
C ILE A 18 16.94 1.62 19.91
N ILE A 19 17.59 2.11 20.96
CA ILE A 19 17.32 3.45 21.52
C ILE A 19 17.70 4.52 20.52
N ASP A 20 18.87 4.43 19.88
CA ASP A 20 19.33 5.39 18.86
C ASP A 20 18.35 5.41 17.66
N ASP A 21 17.87 4.26 17.20
CA ASP A 21 16.84 4.14 16.17
C ASP A 21 15.51 4.76 16.60
N LEU A 22 15.07 4.52 17.83
CA LEU A 22 13.84 5.12 18.39
C LEU A 22 13.95 6.62 18.62
N MET A 23 15.12 7.11 19.01
CA MET A 23 15.36 8.55 19.20
C MET A 23 15.41 9.33 17.90
N THR A 24 15.79 8.69 16.80
CA THR A 24 15.80 9.30 15.46
C THR A 24 14.41 9.25 14.79
N ARG A 25 13.50 8.41 15.29
CA ARG A 25 12.12 8.37 14.81
C ARG A 25 11.35 9.60 15.28
N THR A 26 11.24 10.59 14.43
CA THR A 26 10.30 11.69 14.63
C THR A 26 8.88 11.11 14.71
N THR A 27 8.14 11.46 15.78
CA THR A 27 6.72 11.12 15.88
C THR A 27 5.98 11.85 14.75
N LYS A 28 5.68 11.14 13.67
CA LYS A 28 4.93 11.70 12.56
C LYS A 28 3.48 11.87 12.99
N ILE A 29 2.99 13.10 13.04
CA ILE A 29 1.58 13.40 13.30
C ILE A 29 0.86 13.35 11.95
N ALA A 30 -0.26 12.63 11.88
CA ALA A 30 -1.05 12.59 10.65
C ALA A 30 -1.53 14.01 10.29
N VAL A 31 -1.34 14.35 9.02
CA VAL A 31 -1.75 15.63 8.44
C VAL A 31 -3.23 15.57 8.10
N SER A 32 -3.92 16.73 8.15
CA SER A 32 -5.30 16.81 7.71
C SER A 32 -5.43 16.38 6.24
N GLU A 33 -6.51 15.70 5.89
CA GLU A 33 -6.72 15.14 4.56
C GLU A 33 -6.59 16.18 3.42
N SER A 34 -7.00 17.42 3.70
CA SER A 34 -6.88 18.54 2.76
C SER A 34 -5.45 19.05 2.52
N GLU A 35 -4.53 18.75 3.45
CA GLU A 35 -3.12 19.18 3.36
C GLU A 35 -2.20 18.03 2.96
N GLN A 36 -2.73 16.80 2.84
CA GLN A 36 -1.92 15.64 2.50
C GLN A 36 -1.26 15.77 1.13
N GLY A 37 -0.01 15.34 1.10
CA GLY A 37 0.76 15.28 -0.12
C GLY A 37 0.28 14.16 -1.06
N TYR A 38 0.29 14.44 -2.36
CA TYR A 38 -0.16 13.55 -3.41
C TYR A 38 0.97 13.27 -4.41
N LEU A 39 1.18 11.99 -4.73
CA LEU A 39 2.18 11.54 -5.70
C LEU A 39 1.69 11.64 -7.15
N GLY A 40 0.40 11.33 -7.38
CA GLY A 40 -0.22 11.34 -8.69
C GLY A 40 0.23 10.19 -9.59
N ILE A 41 0.16 8.99 -9.07
CA ILE A 41 0.52 7.75 -9.77
C ILE A 41 -0.60 6.72 -9.67
N GLN A 42 -0.76 5.91 -10.71
CA GLN A 42 -1.58 4.70 -10.68
C GLN A 42 -0.69 3.51 -10.33
N LEU A 43 -1.14 2.70 -9.40
CA LEU A 43 -0.34 1.69 -8.74
C LEU A 43 -1.00 0.31 -8.83
N GLN A 44 -0.16 -0.72 -8.85
CA GLN A 44 -0.57 -2.11 -8.72
C GLN A 44 0.27 -2.79 -7.63
N ASN A 45 -0.38 -3.55 -6.76
CA ASN A 45 0.34 -4.32 -5.75
C ASN A 45 1.07 -5.49 -6.40
N ILE A 46 2.33 -5.70 -6.00
CA ILE A 46 3.07 -6.94 -6.26
C ILE A 46 3.11 -7.70 -4.96
N ASP A 47 2.23 -8.68 -4.82
CA ASP A 47 2.22 -9.58 -3.68
C ASP A 47 3.37 -10.58 -3.73
N GLU A 48 3.54 -11.36 -2.65
CA GLU A 48 4.60 -12.34 -2.54
C GLU A 48 4.52 -13.45 -3.62
N SER A 49 3.30 -13.80 -4.05
CA SER A 49 3.08 -14.84 -5.06
C SER A 49 3.53 -14.34 -6.44
N MET A 50 3.14 -13.13 -6.80
CA MET A 50 3.57 -12.45 -8.04
C MET A 50 5.09 -12.23 -8.04
N ALA A 51 5.64 -11.75 -6.92
CA ALA A 51 7.06 -11.53 -6.76
C ALA A 51 7.87 -12.80 -7.05
N LYS A 52 7.46 -13.94 -6.46
CA LYS A 52 8.11 -15.24 -6.67
C LYS A 52 7.91 -15.77 -8.09
N MET A 53 6.71 -15.63 -8.66
CA MET A 53 6.37 -16.15 -9.99
C MET A 53 7.16 -15.46 -11.09
N TYR A 54 7.33 -14.16 -11.00
CA TYR A 54 7.94 -13.32 -12.04
C TYR A 54 9.37 -12.88 -11.70
N GLY A 55 9.92 -13.28 -10.55
CA GLY A 55 11.24 -12.84 -10.10
C GLY A 55 11.33 -11.33 -9.84
N MET A 56 10.21 -10.73 -9.40
CA MET A 56 10.08 -9.29 -9.16
C MET A 56 10.28 -8.97 -7.67
N PRO A 57 10.76 -7.78 -7.30
CA PRO A 57 10.71 -7.31 -5.93
C PRO A 57 9.25 -7.16 -5.44
N GLN A 58 9.00 -7.50 -4.19
CA GLN A 58 7.72 -7.19 -3.54
C GLN A 58 7.61 -5.69 -3.30
N GLY A 59 6.45 -5.11 -3.59
CA GLY A 59 6.22 -3.67 -3.43
C GLY A 59 5.04 -3.17 -4.24
N VAL A 60 5.10 -1.92 -4.63
CA VAL A 60 4.05 -1.26 -5.39
C VAL A 60 4.57 -0.86 -6.77
N TYR A 61 4.01 -1.46 -7.80
CA TYR A 61 4.37 -1.22 -9.19
C TYR A 61 3.74 0.06 -9.72
N VAL A 62 4.53 0.93 -10.30
CA VAL A 62 4.07 2.17 -10.95
C VAL A 62 3.56 1.84 -12.34
N TYR A 63 2.24 1.81 -12.49
CA TYR A 63 1.59 1.50 -13.75
C TYR A 63 1.54 2.72 -14.67
N LYS A 64 1.19 3.88 -14.12
CA LYS A 64 1.07 5.14 -14.86
C LYS A 64 1.41 6.34 -13.98
N ILE A 65 2.07 7.33 -14.54
CA ILE A 65 2.32 8.63 -13.93
C ILE A 65 1.34 9.64 -14.54
N MET A 66 0.60 10.35 -13.68
CA MET A 66 -0.36 11.37 -14.11
C MET A 66 0.38 12.65 -14.51
N GLU A 67 -0.09 13.29 -15.57
CA GLU A 67 0.43 14.59 -15.98
C GLU A 67 0.24 15.62 -14.87
N ASP A 68 1.16 16.57 -14.76
CA ASP A 68 1.18 17.63 -13.73
C ASP A 68 1.25 17.13 -12.27
N SER A 69 1.52 15.85 -12.05
CA SER A 69 1.66 15.25 -10.72
C SER A 69 3.02 15.55 -10.08
N ALA A 70 3.16 15.19 -8.80
CA ALA A 70 4.45 15.23 -8.10
C ALA A 70 5.45 14.27 -8.75
N ALA A 71 5.00 13.08 -9.11
CA ALA A 71 5.81 12.05 -9.76
C ALA A 71 6.30 12.47 -11.15
N ALA A 72 5.48 13.19 -11.93
CA ALA A 72 5.87 13.68 -13.26
C ALA A 72 7.03 14.70 -13.23
N GLY A 73 7.20 15.40 -12.11
CA GLY A 73 8.32 16.34 -11.89
C GLY A 73 9.56 15.70 -11.27
N SER A 74 9.57 14.39 -11.08
CA SER A 74 10.66 13.64 -10.44
C SER A 74 11.32 12.67 -11.42
N ASP A 75 12.35 11.95 -10.94
CA ASP A 75 13.02 10.89 -11.68
C ASP A 75 12.33 9.52 -11.50
N LEU A 76 11.05 9.51 -11.11
CA LEU A 76 10.24 8.30 -11.04
C LEU A 76 9.72 7.96 -12.45
N HIS A 77 9.81 6.70 -12.83
CA HIS A 77 9.37 6.23 -14.14
C HIS A 77 8.27 5.17 -14.03
N GLU A 78 7.45 5.08 -15.06
CA GLU A 78 6.56 3.95 -15.22
C GLU A 78 7.36 2.64 -15.26
N LYS A 79 6.82 1.58 -14.68
CA LYS A 79 7.44 0.26 -14.47
C LYS A 79 8.46 0.19 -13.33
N ASP A 80 8.69 1.27 -12.59
CA ASP A 80 9.42 1.20 -11.33
C ASP A 80 8.57 0.49 -10.26
N ILE A 81 9.24 -0.16 -9.32
CA ILE A 81 8.62 -0.81 -8.18
C ILE A 81 9.05 -0.06 -6.92
N ILE A 82 8.12 0.58 -6.24
CA ILE A 82 8.39 1.29 -4.98
C ILE A 82 8.47 0.27 -3.86
N THR A 83 9.58 0.25 -3.15
CA THR A 83 9.86 -0.69 -2.06
C THR A 83 10.00 -0.04 -0.70
N LYS A 84 10.36 1.26 -0.66
CA LYS A 84 10.46 2.04 0.59
C LYS A 84 10.07 3.50 0.35
N LEU A 85 9.63 4.18 1.43
CA LEU A 85 9.45 5.62 1.51
C LEU A 85 10.18 6.13 2.76
N ASP A 86 11.17 7.03 2.59
CA ASP A 86 12.06 7.52 3.65
C ASP A 86 12.62 6.40 4.53
N GLY A 87 13.02 5.28 3.89
CA GLY A 87 13.56 4.09 4.56
C GLY A 87 12.52 3.14 5.13
N GLU A 88 11.25 3.54 5.27
CA GLU A 88 10.17 2.67 5.73
C GLU A 88 9.71 1.73 4.62
N LYS A 89 9.65 0.43 4.91
CA LYS A 89 9.30 -0.61 3.93
C LYS A 89 7.84 -0.47 3.46
N ILE A 90 7.66 -0.59 2.15
CA ILE A 90 6.35 -0.64 1.48
C ILE A 90 6.18 -2.03 0.87
N SER A 91 5.16 -2.76 1.31
CA SER A 91 4.81 -4.08 0.78
C SER A 91 3.58 -4.05 -0.12
N ASN A 92 2.73 -3.03 0.03
CA ASN A 92 1.49 -2.86 -0.72
C ASN A 92 1.06 -1.39 -0.75
N TYR A 93 0.01 -1.09 -1.51
CA TYR A 93 -0.58 0.25 -1.62
C TYR A 93 -1.03 0.83 -0.27
N ALA A 94 -1.61 0.00 0.61
CA ALA A 94 -2.09 0.48 1.91
C ALA A 94 -0.95 1.01 2.80
N ASP A 95 0.23 0.37 2.75
CA ASP A 95 1.42 0.85 3.45
C ASP A 95 1.85 2.22 2.92
N LEU A 96 1.90 2.37 1.58
CA LEU A 96 2.25 3.65 0.95
C LEU A 96 1.23 4.74 1.29
N ALA A 97 -0.06 4.46 1.17
CA ALA A 97 -1.12 5.40 1.48
C ALA A 97 -1.06 5.84 2.96
N LYS A 98 -0.86 4.89 3.88
CA LYS A 98 -0.71 5.17 5.31
C LYS A 98 0.51 6.06 5.58
N LEU A 99 1.65 5.79 4.95
CA LEU A 99 2.84 6.62 5.14
C LEU A 99 2.64 8.04 4.61
N LEU A 100 1.96 8.19 3.46
CA LEU A 100 1.68 9.51 2.88
C LEU A 100 0.76 10.37 3.76
N THR A 101 -0.04 9.78 4.67
CA THR A 101 -0.86 10.58 5.60
C THR A 101 -0.03 11.45 6.55
N TYR A 102 1.24 11.20 6.68
CA TYR A 102 2.15 11.95 7.54
C TYR A 102 2.90 13.08 6.82
N TYR A 103 2.72 13.25 5.52
CA TYR A 103 3.42 14.23 4.71
C TYR A 103 2.45 15.24 4.12
N LYS A 104 2.88 16.51 4.11
CA LYS A 104 2.13 17.61 3.52
C LYS A 104 2.46 17.76 2.03
N SER A 105 1.59 18.45 1.34
CA SER A 105 1.95 19.04 0.06
C SER A 105 3.12 20.01 0.22
N GLY A 106 4.11 19.88 -0.64
CA GLY A 106 5.38 20.63 -0.58
C GLY A 106 6.49 19.89 0.14
N ASP A 107 6.20 18.83 0.91
CA ASP A 107 7.24 17.99 1.51
C ASP A 107 7.96 17.19 0.43
N THR A 108 9.28 17.03 0.59
CA THR A 108 10.09 16.17 -0.26
C THR A 108 10.32 14.83 0.45
N VAL A 109 9.96 13.76 -0.21
CA VAL A 109 10.15 12.38 0.26
C VAL A 109 11.15 11.65 -0.60
N THR A 110 11.86 10.67 -0.04
CA THR A 110 12.76 9.78 -0.76
C THR A 110 12.10 8.43 -0.98
N LEU A 111 11.83 8.10 -2.23
CA LEU A 111 11.34 6.79 -2.63
C LEU A 111 12.53 5.89 -2.98
N THR A 112 12.61 4.71 -2.37
CA THR A 112 13.51 3.65 -2.85
C THR A 112 12.74 2.80 -3.85
N VAL A 113 13.21 2.78 -5.08
CA VAL A 113 12.56 2.06 -6.18
C VAL A 113 13.49 1.01 -6.78
N GLN A 114 12.90 -0.01 -7.37
CA GLN A 114 13.59 -1.03 -8.16
C GLN A 114 13.21 -0.85 -9.62
N SER A 115 14.18 -0.50 -10.44
CA SER A 115 14.02 -0.32 -11.89
C SER A 115 14.61 -1.50 -12.64
N LEU A 116 13.93 -1.97 -13.68
CA LEU A 116 14.43 -3.06 -14.51
C LEU A 116 15.46 -2.53 -15.51
N VAL A 117 16.73 -2.84 -15.28
CA VAL A 117 17.84 -2.45 -16.14
C VAL A 117 18.55 -3.69 -16.66
N ASN A 118 18.63 -3.86 -17.96
CA ASN A 118 19.29 -5.01 -18.61
C ASN A 118 18.84 -6.39 -18.10
N GLY A 119 17.52 -6.51 -17.76
CA GLY A 119 16.95 -7.77 -17.28
C GLY A 119 17.16 -8.03 -15.78
N SER A 120 17.72 -7.09 -15.03
CA SER A 120 17.91 -7.18 -13.58
C SER A 120 17.30 -5.97 -12.88
N TYR A 121 16.71 -6.18 -11.70
CA TYR A 121 16.19 -5.08 -10.88
C TYR A 121 17.36 -4.40 -10.14
N GLN A 122 17.44 -3.09 -10.28
CA GLN A 122 18.45 -2.26 -9.63
C GLN A 122 17.76 -1.26 -8.70
N GLU A 123 18.24 -1.19 -7.47
CA GLU A 123 17.76 -0.24 -6.47
C GLU A 123 18.31 1.15 -6.75
N ARG A 124 17.43 2.15 -6.73
CA ARG A 124 17.81 3.57 -6.78
C ARG A 124 16.89 4.39 -5.89
N GLU A 125 17.37 5.55 -5.48
CA GLU A 125 16.60 6.51 -4.71
C GLU A 125 16.11 7.64 -5.62
N VAL A 126 14.85 8.02 -5.43
CA VAL A 126 14.18 9.10 -6.16
C VAL A 126 13.59 10.07 -5.17
N GLN A 127 13.96 11.35 -5.27
CA GLN A 127 13.35 12.39 -4.48
C GLN A 127 12.12 12.94 -5.19
N VAL A 128 11.01 13.02 -4.48
CA VAL A 128 9.73 13.50 -4.99
C VAL A 128 9.19 14.58 -4.06
N THR A 129 8.95 15.77 -4.60
CA THR A 129 8.25 16.84 -3.87
C THR A 129 6.75 16.68 -4.08
N LEU A 130 6.03 16.36 -3.00
CA LEU A 130 4.60 16.09 -3.03
C LEU A 130 3.81 17.34 -3.42
N LYS A 131 2.75 17.16 -4.19
CA LYS A 131 1.84 18.23 -4.60
C LYS A 131 0.48 18.09 -3.91
N ASN A 132 -0.36 19.11 -4.00
CA ASN A 132 -1.74 19.03 -3.58
C ASN A 132 -2.49 18.01 -4.44
N ARG A 133 -3.45 17.31 -3.83
CA ARG A 133 -4.36 16.44 -4.56
C ARG A 133 -5.27 17.31 -5.46
N PRO A 134 -5.33 17.06 -6.77
CA PRO A 134 -6.30 17.74 -7.61
C PRO A 134 -7.74 17.37 -7.18
N ALA A 135 -8.65 18.34 -7.22
CA ALA A 135 -10.07 18.12 -6.85
C ALA A 135 -10.77 17.04 -7.72
N GLU A 136 -10.22 16.72 -8.88
CA GLU A 136 -10.75 15.71 -9.81
C GLU A 136 -10.22 14.29 -9.57
N ALA A 137 -9.23 14.11 -8.69
CA ALA A 137 -8.60 12.80 -8.44
C ALA A 137 -9.48 11.85 -7.60
N ASP A 138 -10.60 12.32 -7.07
CA ASP A 138 -11.48 11.55 -6.17
C ASP A 138 -12.43 10.60 -6.92
N ASN A 139 -12.54 10.69 -8.24
CA ASN A 139 -13.47 9.88 -9.04
C ASN A 139 -12.90 8.57 -9.59
N GLY A 140 -11.66 8.20 -9.29
CA GLY A 140 -10.97 7.05 -9.91
C GLY A 140 -10.80 5.79 -9.06
N ASN A 141 -11.03 5.82 -7.76
CA ASN A 141 -10.63 4.69 -6.88
C ASN A 141 -11.73 4.15 -5.96
N SER A 142 -13.01 4.40 -6.26
CA SER A 142 -14.15 3.92 -5.44
C SER A 142 -14.95 2.78 -6.08
N GLN A 143 -14.39 2.05 -7.03
CA GLN A 143 -15.06 0.88 -7.61
C GLN A 143 -14.15 -0.34 -7.58
N ASP A 144 -13.97 -0.96 -6.43
CA ASP A 144 -13.78 -2.43 -6.33
C ASP A 144 -13.80 -2.96 -4.88
N GLN A 145 -14.79 -2.57 -4.08
CA GLN A 145 -15.07 -3.26 -2.81
C GLN A 145 -16.57 -3.27 -2.49
N SER A 146 -17.42 -3.73 -3.40
CA SER A 146 -18.82 -4.03 -3.05
C SER A 146 -19.48 -4.99 -4.04
N GLN A 147 -18.90 -6.18 -4.24
CA GLN A 147 -19.67 -7.31 -4.78
C GLN A 147 -19.08 -8.63 -4.30
N SER A 148 -19.35 -8.98 -3.07
CA SER A 148 -19.27 -10.37 -2.60
C SER A 148 -20.03 -10.49 -1.27
N GLN A 149 -21.35 -10.33 -1.28
CA GLN A 149 -22.27 -10.88 -0.27
C GLN A 149 -23.68 -10.56 -0.72
N ASP A 150 -24.28 -11.42 -1.52
CA ASP A 150 -25.66 -11.86 -1.35
C ASP A 150 -26.06 -12.86 -2.46
N GLN A 151 -25.72 -14.12 -2.28
CA GLN A 151 -26.42 -15.23 -2.91
C GLN A 151 -26.35 -16.43 -1.99
N SER A 152 -27.20 -16.42 -0.99
CA SER A 152 -27.63 -17.64 -0.30
C SER A 152 -28.94 -17.32 0.42
N GLN A 153 -30.02 -17.72 -0.17
CA GLN A 153 -31.27 -18.21 0.41
C GLN A 153 -32.47 -17.79 -0.41
N SER A 154 -32.99 -18.73 -1.17
CA SER A 154 -34.40 -19.09 -1.17
C SER A 154 -34.65 -20.13 -2.23
N GLN A 155 -34.32 -21.38 -1.95
CA GLN A 155 -35.09 -22.56 -2.41
C GLN A 155 -35.96 -22.97 -1.23
N ASP A 156 -37.23 -22.83 -1.40
CA ASP A 156 -38.29 -23.77 -1.00
C ASP A 156 -39.61 -23.02 -0.97
N GLN A 157 -40.45 -23.30 -1.91
CA GLN A 157 -41.85 -23.70 -1.64
C GLN A 157 -42.63 -23.92 -2.93
N LYS A 158 -42.76 -25.17 -3.27
CA LYS A 158 -43.87 -25.70 -4.06
C LYS A 158 -45.08 -25.76 -3.15
N PRO A 159 -46.30 -25.48 -3.62
CA PRO A 159 -47.38 -26.43 -3.47
C PRO A 159 -48.04 -26.78 -4.78
N ALA A 160 -48.32 -28.08 -4.81
CA ALA A 160 -49.13 -28.77 -5.79
C ALA A 160 -50.63 -28.49 -5.60
N GLN A 161 -51.38 -28.93 -6.61
CA GLN A 161 -52.84 -29.13 -6.69
C GLN A 161 -53.62 -27.91 -7.15
N SER A 162 -54.40 -28.01 -8.18
CA SER A 162 -55.62 -28.83 -8.21
C SER A 162 -56.13 -28.95 -9.65
N GLN A 163 -56.50 -30.18 -9.97
CA GLN A 163 -57.46 -30.68 -10.94
C GLN A 163 -58.70 -29.84 -11.13
N SER A 164 -59.21 -29.78 -12.37
CA SER A 164 -60.62 -30.06 -12.72
C SER A 164 -60.81 -29.64 -14.16
N LYS A 165 -61.01 -30.53 -15.07
CA LYS A 165 -62.23 -31.26 -15.47
C LYS A 165 -63.15 -30.48 -16.42
N ILE A 166 -63.43 -31.17 -17.58
CA ILE A 166 -64.70 -31.19 -18.38
C ILE A 166 -64.84 -30.00 -19.36
N GLY A 167 -65.03 -30.17 -20.63
CA GLY A 167 -65.78 -31.12 -21.39
C GLY A 167 -66.41 -30.40 -22.59
N LYS A 168 -66.54 -31.15 -23.61
CA LYS A 168 -67.35 -31.07 -24.82
C LYS A 168 -66.60 -30.71 -26.07
#